data_d872ab89316f275ab2e3ab8da1305fc1
#
_entry.id   d872ab89316f275ab2e3ab8da1305fc1
#
_cell.length_a   1.000
_cell.length_b   1.000
_cell.length_c   1.000
_cell.angle_alpha   90.00
_cell.angle_beta   90.00
_cell.angle_gamma   90.00
#
_symmetry.space_group_name_H-M   'P 1'
#
loop_
_entity.id
_entity.type
_entity.pdbx_description
1 polymer ?
#
loop_
_entity_poly.entity_id
_entity_poly.type
_entity_poly.pdbx_seq_one_letter_code
_entity_poly.pdbx_strand_id
1 'polypeptide(L)'
;MLEQEIASIIKFTLDTAGNPAPYYSEVKEDFVVPSCYFPSPEIDTDGETFSTYRLRYSWRIKFFHNTTEGAYAMAQRVLLALKGARNLVPLIGTDGEPTGEKLRLNDPAIKKVDSGAYQLIAEWDSRRPYNDPEYLLMQTYEINGWKNPDIYLERKFTAEVLAQVRSYVNNYPTEEKAGTYPPK
;
A
#
# COMPACT_ATOMS: atom_id res chain seq x y z
N MET A 1 -8.99 -2.30 -1.07
CA MET A 1 -7.87 -1.76 -0.26
C MET A 1 -7.65 -0.26 -0.49
N LEU A 2 -7.70 0.24 -1.73
CA LEU A 2 -7.62 1.68 -2.01
C LEU A 2 -8.70 2.49 -1.29
N GLU A 3 -9.95 2.03 -1.38
CA GLU A 3 -11.08 2.64 -0.70
C GLU A 3 -10.92 2.64 0.82
N GLN A 4 -10.26 1.63 1.37
CA GLN A 4 -9.99 1.51 2.80
C GLN A 4 -9.03 2.61 3.30
N GLU A 5 -7.93 2.88 2.59
CA GLU A 5 -6.99 3.94 2.93
C GLU A 5 -7.68 5.32 2.90
N ILE A 6 -8.43 5.60 1.83
CA ILE A 6 -9.19 6.84 1.65
C ILE A 6 -10.26 6.99 2.74
N ALA A 7 -11.06 5.95 2.97
CA ALA A 7 -12.11 5.96 4.00
C ALA A 7 -11.52 6.21 5.41
N SER A 8 -10.36 5.64 5.69
CA SER A 8 -9.66 5.82 6.97
C SER A 8 -9.19 7.26 7.18
N ILE A 9 -8.65 7.89 6.13
CA ILE A 9 -8.24 9.31 6.19
C ILE A 9 -9.46 10.21 6.34
N ILE A 10 -10.57 9.93 5.63
CA ILE A 10 -11.82 10.69 5.75
C ILE A 10 -12.33 10.62 7.20
N LYS A 11 -12.48 9.41 7.73
CA LYS A 11 -12.96 9.22 9.10
C LYS A 11 -12.08 9.95 10.12
N PHE A 12 -10.77 9.77 10.05
CA PHE A 12 -9.82 10.46 10.93
C PHE A 12 -9.95 11.98 10.84
N THR A 13 -10.08 12.51 9.61
CA THR A 13 -10.20 13.95 9.37
C THR A 13 -11.50 14.50 9.94
N LEU A 14 -12.63 13.83 9.70
CA LEU A 14 -13.94 14.28 10.20
C LEU A 14 -14.00 14.23 11.72
N ASP A 15 -13.60 13.13 12.33
CA ASP A 15 -13.61 12.96 13.79
C ASP A 15 -12.74 14.03 14.48
N THR A 16 -11.58 14.34 13.90
CA THR A 16 -10.65 15.32 14.46
C THR A 16 -11.08 16.77 14.19
N ALA A 17 -11.66 17.04 13.02
CA ALA A 17 -12.10 18.39 12.67
C ALA A 17 -13.35 18.84 13.43
N GLY A 18 -14.07 17.92 14.11
CA GLY A 18 -15.31 18.18 14.86
C GLY A 18 -16.56 17.88 14.04
N ASN A 19 -16.51 16.88 13.19
CA ASN A 19 -17.61 16.39 12.33
C ASN A 19 -18.26 17.47 11.46
N PRO A 20 -17.49 18.24 10.66
CA PRO A 20 -18.04 19.14 9.68
C PRO A 20 -18.79 18.37 8.58
N ALA A 21 -19.70 19.06 7.86
CA ALA A 21 -20.42 18.44 6.74
C ALA A 21 -19.45 17.94 5.65
N PRO A 22 -19.46 16.63 5.28
CA PRO A 22 -18.56 16.12 4.25
C PRO A 22 -19.14 16.28 2.83
N TYR A 23 -18.28 16.64 1.88
CA TYR A 23 -18.56 16.67 0.44
C TYR A 23 -17.52 15.86 -0.31
N TYR A 24 -17.94 14.99 -1.26
CA TYR A 24 -17.06 14.03 -1.91
C TYR A 24 -16.83 14.24 -3.41
N SER A 25 -17.80 14.76 -4.14
CA SER A 25 -17.70 14.85 -5.60
C SER A 25 -17.70 16.30 -6.06
N GLU A 26 -18.77 17.01 -5.79
CA GLU A 26 -18.95 18.40 -6.16
C GLU A 26 -19.40 19.21 -4.95
N VAL A 27 -18.91 20.41 -4.86
CA VAL A 27 -19.37 21.41 -3.87
C VAL A 27 -20.38 22.28 -4.56
N LYS A 28 -21.64 22.22 -4.14
CA LYS A 28 -22.70 23.08 -4.65
C LYS A 28 -22.46 24.52 -4.21
N GLU A 29 -22.99 25.50 -4.95
CA GLU A 29 -22.87 26.92 -4.58
C GLU A 29 -23.42 27.21 -3.18
N ASP A 30 -24.49 26.51 -2.76
CA ASP A 30 -25.14 26.64 -1.45
C ASP A 30 -24.63 25.64 -0.41
N PHE A 31 -23.34 25.34 -0.39
CA PHE A 31 -22.80 24.38 0.57
C PHE A 31 -22.83 24.90 2.01
N VAL A 32 -23.10 23.97 2.94
CA VAL A 32 -23.16 24.29 4.37
C VAL A 32 -21.76 24.44 4.94
N VAL A 33 -21.54 25.39 5.81
CA VAL A 33 -20.31 25.55 6.58
C VAL A 33 -20.60 25.45 8.08
N PRO A 34 -19.71 24.85 8.89
CA PRO A 34 -18.39 24.30 8.55
C PRO A 34 -18.46 23.01 7.74
N SER A 35 -17.58 22.84 6.77
CA SER A 35 -17.56 21.66 5.92
C SER A 35 -16.16 21.23 5.50
N CYS A 36 -16.03 19.97 5.10
CA CYS A 36 -14.84 19.40 4.51
C CYS A 36 -15.15 18.87 3.10
N TYR A 37 -14.29 19.15 2.15
CA TYR A 37 -14.38 18.63 0.80
C TYR A 37 -13.21 17.66 0.53
N PHE A 38 -13.58 16.48 0.07
CA PHE A 38 -12.70 15.39 -0.24
C PHE A 38 -12.71 15.12 -1.75
N PRO A 39 -11.86 15.81 -2.56
CA PRO A 39 -11.74 15.50 -3.98
C PRO A 39 -11.15 14.11 -4.18
N SER A 40 -11.15 13.60 -5.40
CA SER A 40 -10.37 12.39 -5.70
C SER A 40 -8.88 12.67 -5.52
N PRO A 41 -8.10 11.75 -4.90
CA PRO A 41 -6.66 11.90 -4.79
C PRO A 41 -6.00 11.78 -6.17
N GLU A 42 -4.90 12.51 -6.36
CA GLU A 42 -3.99 12.32 -7.49
C GLU A 42 -3.13 11.08 -7.22
N ILE A 43 -2.90 10.27 -8.25
CA ILE A 43 -2.17 8.99 -8.11
C ILE A 43 -1.07 8.95 -9.16
N ASP A 44 0.17 8.86 -8.70
CA ASP A 44 1.34 8.57 -9.53
C ASP A 44 1.80 7.13 -9.32
N THR A 45 2.36 6.53 -10.35
CA THR A 45 2.86 5.15 -10.29
C THR A 45 4.36 5.13 -10.50
N ASP A 46 5.05 4.29 -9.73
CA ASP A 46 6.49 4.11 -9.83
C ASP A 46 6.85 2.63 -9.67
N GLY A 47 7.74 2.12 -10.54
CA GLY A 47 8.29 0.78 -10.39
C GLY A 47 9.26 0.75 -9.20
N GLU A 48 9.10 -0.22 -8.29
CA GLU A 48 9.96 -0.32 -7.11
C GLU A 48 10.88 -1.53 -7.17
N THR A 49 10.34 -2.71 -7.48
CA THR A 49 11.10 -3.97 -7.62
C THR A 49 10.56 -4.78 -8.79
N PHE A 50 11.17 -5.94 -9.07
CA PHE A 50 10.66 -6.86 -10.10
C PHE A 50 9.27 -7.45 -9.75
N SER A 51 8.91 -7.49 -8.46
CA SER A 51 7.67 -8.08 -7.96
C SER A 51 6.66 -7.09 -7.44
N THR A 52 7.05 -5.80 -7.24
CA THR A 52 6.19 -4.78 -6.65
C THR A 52 6.32 -3.44 -7.37
N TYR A 53 5.22 -2.70 -7.40
CA TYR A 53 5.16 -1.30 -7.79
C TYR A 53 4.61 -0.45 -6.65
N ARG A 54 4.89 0.82 -6.68
CA ARG A 54 4.44 1.80 -5.71
C ARG A 54 3.44 2.75 -6.35
N LEU A 55 2.33 2.95 -5.65
CA LEU A 55 1.36 4.01 -5.91
C LEU A 55 1.65 5.14 -4.93
N ARG A 56 1.93 6.31 -5.45
CA ARG A 56 2.11 7.53 -4.66
C ARG A 56 0.85 8.38 -4.76
N TYR A 57 0.24 8.65 -3.64
CA TYR A 57 -0.97 9.44 -3.53
C TYR A 57 -0.67 10.85 -3.06
N SER A 58 -1.31 11.83 -3.69
CA SER A 58 -1.34 13.22 -3.23
C SER A 58 -2.78 13.68 -3.12
N TRP A 59 -3.19 14.07 -1.94
CA TRP A 59 -4.57 14.44 -1.64
C TRP A 59 -4.66 15.82 -1.00
N ARG A 60 -5.53 16.68 -1.55
CA ARG A 60 -5.74 18.05 -1.10
C ARG A 60 -7.14 18.20 -0.51
N ILE A 61 -7.30 17.83 0.76
CA ILE A 61 -8.55 17.93 1.52
C ILE A 61 -8.80 19.40 1.87
N LYS A 62 -9.98 19.94 1.55
CA LYS A 62 -10.29 21.35 1.80
C LYS A 62 -11.25 21.50 2.97
N PHE A 63 -11.00 22.50 3.81
CA PHE A 63 -11.81 22.90 4.95
C PHE A 63 -12.41 24.27 4.68
N PHE A 64 -13.73 24.38 4.82
CA PHE A 64 -14.48 25.61 4.63
C PHE A 64 -15.14 26.03 5.92
N HIS A 65 -15.07 27.33 6.21
CA HIS A 65 -15.70 27.94 7.37
C HIS A 65 -16.14 29.38 7.05
N ASN A 66 -17.07 29.95 7.82
CA ASN A 66 -17.52 31.33 7.66
C ASN A 66 -16.38 32.35 7.86
N THR A 67 -15.35 31.98 8.62
CA THR A 67 -14.19 32.83 8.90
C THR A 67 -12.89 32.11 8.52
N THR A 68 -11.89 32.88 8.13
CA THR A 68 -10.56 32.34 7.81
C THR A 68 -9.92 31.67 9.03
N GLU A 69 -10.09 32.24 10.22
CA GLU A 69 -9.59 31.69 11.48
C GLU A 69 -10.25 30.35 11.81
N GLY A 70 -11.58 30.22 11.57
CA GLY A 70 -12.30 28.97 11.76
C GLY A 70 -11.82 27.87 10.83
N ALA A 71 -11.63 28.15 9.54
CA ALA A 71 -11.07 27.19 8.60
C ALA A 71 -9.62 26.79 8.97
N TYR A 72 -8.80 27.75 9.38
CA TYR A 72 -7.46 27.47 9.88
C TYR A 72 -7.48 26.58 11.12
N ALA A 73 -8.30 26.89 12.11
CA ALA A 73 -8.42 26.14 13.36
C ALA A 73 -8.84 24.68 13.11
N MET A 74 -9.74 24.43 12.14
CA MET A 74 -10.13 23.07 11.75
C MET A 74 -8.95 22.32 11.13
N ALA A 75 -8.29 22.90 10.13
CA ALA A 75 -7.13 22.31 9.47
C ALA A 75 -5.99 22.07 10.46
N GLN A 76 -5.73 23.02 11.36
CA GLN A 76 -4.68 22.91 12.39
C GLN A 76 -4.95 21.77 13.37
N ARG A 77 -6.20 21.59 13.83
CA ARG A 77 -6.55 20.47 14.70
C ARG A 77 -6.20 19.13 14.07
N VAL A 78 -6.55 18.94 12.80
CA VAL A 78 -6.22 17.71 12.08
C VAL A 78 -4.71 17.53 11.95
N LEU A 79 -3.98 18.58 11.58
CA LEU A 79 -2.52 18.52 11.48
C LEU A 79 -1.86 18.16 12.80
N LEU A 80 -2.27 18.80 13.92
CA LEU A 80 -1.71 18.52 15.24
C LEU A 80 -2.03 17.11 15.71
N ALA A 81 -3.24 16.59 15.43
CA ALA A 81 -3.61 15.21 15.73
C ALA A 81 -2.76 14.21 14.92
N LEU A 82 -2.54 14.49 13.61
CA LEU A 82 -1.64 13.67 12.79
C LEU A 82 -0.21 13.70 13.35
N LYS A 83 0.33 14.86 13.68
CA LYS A 83 1.69 14.96 14.26
C LYS A 83 1.77 14.26 15.62
N GLY A 84 0.76 14.41 16.49
CA GLY A 84 0.66 13.69 17.76
C GLY A 84 0.63 12.16 17.59
N ALA A 85 -0.03 11.67 16.54
CA ALA A 85 -0.06 10.26 16.15
C ALA A 85 1.17 9.83 15.30
N ARG A 86 2.21 10.65 15.17
CA ARG A 86 3.40 10.40 14.32
C ARG A 86 3.05 10.18 12.84
N ASN A 87 2.07 10.91 12.34
CA ASN A 87 1.51 10.81 10.99
C ASN A 87 0.89 9.43 10.68
N LEU A 88 0.45 8.69 11.70
CA LEU A 88 -0.19 7.38 11.55
C LEU A 88 -1.70 7.52 11.65
N VAL A 89 -2.41 7.08 10.61
CA VAL A 89 -3.87 7.00 10.56
C VAL A 89 -4.28 5.54 10.75
N PRO A 90 -5.15 5.22 11.74
CA PRO A 90 -5.66 3.87 11.89
C PRO A 90 -6.47 3.45 10.65
N LEU A 91 -6.20 2.26 10.10
CA LEU A 91 -7.00 1.71 9.02
C LEU A 91 -8.30 1.11 9.57
N ILE A 92 -9.40 1.37 8.87
CA ILE A 92 -10.72 0.82 9.18
C ILE A 92 -11.08 -0.28 8.18
N GLY A 93 -11.78 -1.30 8.65
CA GLY A 93 -12.35 -2.34 7.80
C GLY A 93 -13.60 -1.87 7.05
N THR A 94 -14.18 -2.77 6.27
CA THR A 94 -15.46 -2.52 5.55
C THR A 94 -16.65 -2.33 6.50
N ASP A 95 -16.51 -2.79 7.74
CA ASP A 95 -17.45 -2.60 8.84
C ASP A 95 -17.29 -1.25 9.57
N GLY A 96 -16.27 -0.47 9.22
CA GLY A 96 -15.92 0.81 9.85
C GLY A 96 -15.11 0.67 11.14
N GLU A 97 -14.79 -0.54 11.59
CA GLU A 97 -14.00 -0.80 12.78
C GLU A 97 -12.48 -0.81 12.50
N PRO A 98 -11.64 -0.44 13.48
CA PRO A 98 -10.20 -0.46 13.33
C PRO A 98 -9.65 -1.87 13.05
N THR A 99 -8.85 -2.04 12.01
CA THR A 99 -8.20 -3.32 11.67
C THR A 99 -6.96 -3.65 12.51
N GLY A 100 -6.48 -2.70 13.29
CA GLY A 100 -5.19 -2.78 13.99
C GLY A 100 -4.00 -2.31 13.15
N GLU A 101 -4.16 -2.20 11.85
CA GLU A 101 -3.14 -1.66 10.94
C GLU A 101 -3.18 -0.13 10.89
N LYS A 102 -2.10 0.49 10.43
CA LYS A 102 -1.97 1.94 10.33
C LYS A 102 -1.35 2.35 9.01
N LEU A 103 -1.90 3.39 8.41
CA LEU A 103 -1.35 4.07 7.26
C LEU A 103 -0.44 5.21 7.72
N ARG A 104 0.73 5.35 7.12
CA ARG A 104 1.62 6.49 7.38
C ARG A 104 1.45 7.56 6.30
N LEU A 105 1.20 8.79 6.71
CA LEU A 105 1.24 9.95 5.82
C LEU A 105 2.63 10.56 5.78
N ASN A 106 3.05 10.97 4.59
CA ASN A 106 4.34 11.66 4.35
C ASN A 106 4.12 13.17 4.59
N ASP A 107 4.78 13.70 5.60
CA ASP A 107 4.85 15.13 5.96
C ASP A 107 3.59 15.97 5.67
N PRO A 108 2.46 15.66 6.33
CA PRO A 108 1.22 16.40 6.12
C PRO A 108 1.41 17.89 6.43
N ALA A 109 0.87 18.74 5.57
CA ALA A 109 0.98 20.19 5.68
C ALA A 109 -0.36 20.87 5.42
N ILE A 110 -0.55 22.07 5.98
CA ILE A 110 -1.73 22.90 5.72
C ILE A 110 -1.33 24.14 4.94
N LYS A 111 -2.17 24.55 4.00
CA LYS A 111 -2.01 25.79 3.22
C LYS A 111 -3.32 26.54 3.11
N LYS A 112 -3.25 27.86 3.14
CA LYS A 112 -4.39 28.72 2.82
C LYS A 112 -4.68 28.61 1.32
N VAL A 113 -5.95 28.46 0.97
CA VAL A 113 -6.42 28.46 -0.43
C VAL A 113 -7.08 29.77 -0.76
N ASP A 114 -8.03 30.20 0.10
CA ASP A 114 -8.80 31.41 -0.10
C ASP A 114 -9.31 31.98 1.25
N SER A 115 -10.08 33.02 1.22
CA SER A 115 -10.80 33.54 2.40
C SER A 115 -11.80 32.48 2.86
N GLY A 116 -11.73 32.09 4.15
CA GLY A 116 -12.57 31.04 4.71
C GLY A 116 -12.24 29.61 4.23
N ALA A 117 -11.12 29.39 3.50
CA ALA A 117 -10.73 28.10 2.97
C ALA A 117 -9.25 27.75 3.25
N TYR A 118 -9.03 26.60 3.85
CA TYR A 118 -7.71 25.99 4.04
C TYR A 118 -7.69 24.58 3.44
N GLN A 119 -6.52 24.10 3.06
CA GLN A 119 -6.34 22.71 2.62
C GLN A 119 -5.29 21.99 3.45
N LEU A 120 -5.55 20.72 3.73
CA LEU A 120 -4.58 19.74 4.19
C LEU A 120 -4.03 19.01 2.98
N ILE A 121 -2.71 18.97 2.85
CA ILE A 121 -2.02 18.14 1.88
C ILE A 121 -1.63 16.88 2.61
N ALA A 122 -2.16 15.74 2.16
CA ALA A 122 -1.88 14.41 2.67
C ALA A 122 -1.28 13.57 1.54
N GLU A 123 -0.07 13.07 1.74
CA GLU A 123 0.63 12.22 0.79
C GLU A 123 0.96 10.89 1.45
N TRP A 124 0.84 9.81 0.69
CA TRP A 124 1.23 8.48 1.16
C TRP A 124 1.61 7.56 0.01
N ASP A 125 2.32 6.50 0.34
CA ASP A 125 2.73 5.48 -0.60
C ASP A 125 2.01 4.16 -0.27
N SER A 126 1.51 3.48 -1.30
CA SER A 126 0.93 2.15 -1.19
C SER A 126 1.65 1.19 -2.13
N ARG A 127 2.19 0.10 -1.59
CA ARG A 127 2.90 -0.92 -2.36
C ARG A 127 1.93 -2.00 -2.82
N ARG A 128 2.07 -2.39 -4.07
CA ARG A 128 1.25 -3.43 -4.70
C ARG A 128 2.14 -4.45 -5.40
N PRO A 129 1.83 -5.74 -5.29
CA PRO A 129 2.49 -6.73 -6.11
C PRO A 129 2.05 -6.60 -7.56
N TYR A 130 2.97 -6.85 -8.50
CA TYR A 130 2.57 -7.11 -9.88
C TYR A 130 1.77 -8.41 -9.92
N ASN A 131 0.88 -8.53 -10.91
CA ASN A 131 0.31 -9.83 -11.22
C ASN A 131 1.43 -10.76 -11.65
N ASP A 132 1.55 -11.91 -11.01
CA ASP A 132 2.52 -12.92 -11.42
C ASP A 132 2.17 -13.32 -12.88
N PRO A 133 3.05 -13.07 -13.86
CA PRO A 133 2.81 -13.58 -15.20
C PRO A 133 2.83 -15.11 -15.15
N GLU A 134 1.97 -15.74 -15.95
CA GLU A 134 2.06 -17.18 -16.18
C GLU A 134 3.34 -17.46 -16.99
N TYR A 135 4.42 -17.71 -16.30
CA TYR A 135 5.65 -18.18 -16.96
C TYR A 135 5.47 -19.66 -17.30
N LEU A 136 5.79 -20.00 -18.54
CA LEU A 136 6.14 -21.38 -18.87
C LEU A 136 7.39 -21.71 -18.07
N LEU A 137 7.25 -22.45 -16.99
CA LEU A 137 8.38 -22.92 -16.21
C LEU A 137 9.25 -23.80 -17.13
N MET A 138 10.55 -23.58 -17.11
CA MET A 138 11.48 -24.45 -17.80
C MET A 138 11.34 -25.86 -17.24
N GLN A 139 10.74 -26.75 -18.04
CA GLN A 139 10.42 -28.11 -17.58
C GLN A 139 11.69 -28.96 -17.48
N THR A 140 12.63 -28.77 -18.40
CA THR A 140 13.90 -29.50 -18.44
C THR A 140 15.01 -28.61 -18.95
N TYR A 141 16.23 -28.80 -18.45
CA TYR A 141 17.42 -28.24 -19.05
C TYR A 141 18.54 -29.30 -19.08
N GLU A 142 19.38 -29.22 -20.09
CA GLU A 142 20.52 -30.10 -20.27
C GLU A 142 21.80 -29.25 -20.31
N ILE A 143 22.75 -29.55 -19.42
CA ILE A 143 24.06 -28.91 -19.40
C ILE A 143 25.12 -29.98 -19.55
N ASN A 144 25.90 -29.94 -20.63
CA ASN A 144 26.99 -30.89 -20.90
C ASN A 144 26.57 -32.39 -20.83
N GLY A 145 25.38 -32.72 -21.35
CA GLY A 145 24.83 -34.06 -21.30
C GLY A 145 24.15 -34.47 -19.98
N TRP A 146 24.14 -33.60 -18.99
CA TRP A 146 23.40 -33.82 -17.76
C TRP A 146 21.97 -33.30 -17.93
N LYS A 147 21.01 -34.21 -17.78
CA LYS A 147 19.59 -33.83 -17.72
C LYS A 147 19.21 -33.60 -16.27
N ASN A 148 18.73 -32.40 -15.97
CA ASN A 148 18.10 -32.20 -14.68
C ASN A 148 16.73 -32.87 -14.72
N PRO A 149 16.44 -33.86 -13.85
CA PRO A 149 15.10 -34.39 -13.76
C PRO A 149 14.12 -33.26 -13.41
N ASP A 150 12.94 -33.31 -14.00
CA ASP A 150 11.90 -32.31 -13.89
C ASP A 150 11.75 -31.77 -12.46
N ILE A 151 12.32 -30.61 -12.19
CA ILE A 151 12.07 -29.90 -10.93
C ILE A 151 10.85 -29.02 -11.18
N TYR A 152 9.68 -29.58 -10.90
CA TYR A 152 8.46 -28.80 -10.82
C TYR A 152 8.53 -27.92 -9.58
N LEU A 153 8.89 -26.66 -9.74
CA LEU A 153 8.66 -25.64 -8.73
C LEU A 153 7.19 -25.20 -8.79
N GLU A 154 6.29 -26.13 -8.51
CA GLU A 154 4.94 -25.72 -8.13
C GLU A 154 5.02 -25.04 -6.77
N ARG A 155 4.49 -23.82 -6.67
CA ARG A 155 4.37 -23.06 -5.40
C ARG A 155 3.52 -23.78 -4.33
N LYS A 156 2.94 -24.92 -4.65
CA LYS A 156 2.30 -25.83 -3.69
C LYS A 156 3.17 -27.09 -3.59
N PHE A 157 4.10 -27.06 -2.66
CA PHE A 157 4.78 -28.29 -2.24
C PHE A 157 3.75 -29.26 -1.65
N THR A 158 3.23 -30.16 -2.45
CA THR A 158 2.46 -31.28 -1.94
C THR A 158 3.38 -32.21 -1.14
N ALA A 159 2.84 -32.95 -0.18
CA ALA A 159 3.62 -33.91 0.61
C ALA A 159 4.39 -34.91 -0.28
N GLU A 160 3.87 -35.21 -1.48
CA GLU A 160 4.50 -36.10 -2.48
C GLU A 160 5.78 -35.49 -3.07
N VAL A 161 5.77 -34.17 -3.40
CA VAL A 161 6.95 -33.47 -3.92
C VAL A 161 8.04 -33.40 -2.85
N LEU A 162 7.67 -33.14 -1.60
CA LEU A 162 8.63 -33.16 -0.48
C LEU A 162 9.22 -34.55 -0.25
N ALA A 163 8.44 -35.63 -0.42
CA ALA A 163 8.93 -37.00 -0.33
C ALA A 163 9.91 -37.34 -1.46
N GLN A 164 9.64 -36.90 -2.70
CA GLN A 164 10.55 -37.04 -3.84
C GLN A 164 11.85 -36.27 -3.64
N VAL A 165 11.79 -35.03 -3.22
CA VAL A 165 12.99 -34.21 -2.94
C VAL A 165 13.83 -34.86 -1.85
N ARG A 166 13.22 -35.37 -0.77
CA ARG A 166 13.93 -36.09 0.29
C ARG A 166 14.59 -37.39 -0.22
N SER A 167 13.93 -38.15 -1.09
CA SER A 167 14.52 -39.34 -1.67
C SER A 167 15.71 -39.05 -2.57
N TYR A 168 15.65 -37.92 -3.30
CA TYR A 168 16.75 -37.41 -4.12
C TYR A 168 17.95 -36.99 -3.28
N VAL A 169 17.73 -36.19 -2.23
CA VAL A 169 18.80 -35.73 -1.32
C VAL A 169 19.48 -36.89 -0.64
N ASN A 170 18.72 -37.93 -0.24
CA ASN A 170 19.27 -39.13 0.42
C ASN A 170 20.03 -40.08 -0.54
N ASN A 171 19.80 -39.98 -1.85
CA ASN A 171 20.47 -40.76 -2.87
C ASN A 171 21.64 -40.03 -3.55
N TYR A 172 21.92 -38.78 -3.17
CA TYR A 172 23.13 -38.09 -3.65
C TYR A 172 24.36 -38.80 -3.11
N PRO A 173 25.33 -39.19 -3.99
CA PRO A 173 26.59 -39.76 -3.50
C PRO A 173 27.28 -38.69 -2.65
N THR A 174 27.54 -39.01 -1.40
CA THR A 174 28.42 -38.23 -0.52
C THR A 174 29.76 -38.04 -1.21
N GLU A 175 30.43 -36.89 -0.97
CA GLU A 175 31.70 -36.50 -1.62
C GLU A 175 32.80 -37.55 -1.69
N GLU A 176 32.74 -38.58 -0.86
CA GLU A 176 33.65 -39.74 -0.88
C GLU A 176 33.57 -40.60 -2.15
N LYS A 177 32.52 -40.49 -2.96
CA LYS A 177 32.37 -41.25 -4.22
C LYS A 177 32.57 -40.41 -5.49
N ALA A 178 32.78 -39.10 -5.35
CA ALA A 178 33.02 -38.18 -6.48
C ALA A 178 34.50 -38.13 -6.94
N GLY A 179 35.32 -39.07 -6.50
CA GLY A 179 36.73 -39.15 -6.90
C GLY A 179 36.96 -40.00 -8.12
N THR A 180 36.69 -39.48 -9.30
CA THR A 180 37.47 -39.74 -10.55
C THR A 180 36.92 -38.88 -11.66
N TYR A 181 37.50 -37.70 -11.80
CA TYR A 181 37.43 -36.96 -13.07
C TYR A 181 38.29 -37.75 -14.10
N PRO A 182 37.80 -38.02 -15.30
CA PRO A 182 38.62 -38.56 -16.36
C PRO A 182 39.72 -37.51 -16.71
N PRO A 183 40.97 -37.94 -16.99
CA PRO A 183 42.03 -37.04 -17.36
C PRO A 183 41.72 -36.34 -18.70
N LYS A 184 42.22 -35.11 -18.86
CA LYS A 184 42.09 -34.27 -20.05
C LYS A 184 42.63 -34.94 -21.30
#